data_ab73e576036024346f5842e321d1aa06
#
_entry.id   ab73e576036024346f5842e321d1aa06
#
_cell.length_a   1.000
_cell.length_b   1.000
_cell.length_c   1.000
_cell.angle_alpha   90.00
_cell.angle_beta   90.00
_cell.angle_gamma   90.00
#
_symmetry.space_group_name_H-M   'P 1'
#
loop_
_entity.id
_entity.type
_entity.pdbx_description
1 polymer ?
#
loop_
_entity_poly.entity_id
_entity_poly.type
_entity_poly.pdbx_seq_one_letter_code
_entity_poly.pdbx_strand_id
1 'polypeptide(L)'
;MISRQVLWGRIGAHVQHSLYDPRETTLAARRSFLDRFEKEADPNLTLDPAERARRASHLRRAYFLRLSLRSAEVRRQRANRRQRQNGGGQ
;
A
#
# COMPACT_ATOMS: atom_id res chain seq x y z
N MET A 1 -13.98 18.80 -22.70
CA MET A 1 -14.45 19.53 -21.51
C MET A 1 -14.15 18.77 -20.24
N ILE A 2 -13.57 19.45 -19.28
CA ILE A 2 -13.27 18.85 -17.97
C ILE A 2 -14.56 18.82 -17.15
N SER A 3 -14.88 17.66 -16.54
CA SER A 3 -16.07 17.53 -15.70
C SER A 3 -15.93 18.34 -14.40
N ARG A 4 -17.06 18.71 -13.79
CA ARG A 4 -17.09 19.39 -12.49
C ARG A 4 -16.34 18.60 -11.40
N GLN A 5 -16.50 17.29 -11.38
CA GLN A 5 -15.85 16.40 -10.41
C GLN A 5 -14.35 16.44 -10.53
N VAL A 6 -13.82 16.46 -11.76
CA VAL A 6 -12.38 16.58 -12.01
C VAL A 6 -11.84 17.93 -11.54
N LEU A 7 -12.59 19.02 -11.80
CA LEU A 7 -12.22 20.35 -11.32
C LEU A 7 -12.20 20.42 -9.79
N TRP A 8 -13.23 19.89 -9.13
CA TRP A 8 -13.28 19.85 -7.67
C TRP A 8 -12.13 19.05 -7.08
N GLY A 9 -11.78 17.91 -7.69
CA GLY A 9 -10.64 17.12 -7.28
C GLY A 9 -9.31 17.89 -7.41
N ARG A 10 -9.13 18.62 -8.51
CA ARG A 10 -7.92 19.45 -8.71
C ARG A 10 -7.84 20.59 -7.71
N ILE A 11 -8.94 21.27 -7.42
CA ILE A 11 -9.00 22.32 -6.41
C ILE A 11 -8.61 21.75 -5.05
N GLY A 12 -9.18 20.63 -4.64
CA GLY A 12 -8.87 19.96 -3.38
C GLY A 12 -7.41 19.60 -3.26
N ALA A 13 -6.83 19.03 -4.32
CA ALA A 13 -5.41 18.67 -4.36
C ALA A 13 -4.51 19.90 -4.20
N HIS A 14 -4.80 21.00 -4.90
CA HIS A 14 -4.04 22.24 -4.78
C HIS A 14 -4.15 22.86 -3.41
N VAL A 15 -5.35 22.87 -2.80
CA VAL A 15 -5.55 23.34 -1.43
C VAL A 15 -4.71 22.52 -0.47
N GLN A 16 -4.73 21.21 -0.58
CA GLN A 16 -3.92 20.33 0.25
C GLN A 16 -2.43 20.59 0.08
N HIS A 17 -1.95 20.74 -1.15
CA HIS A 17 -0.54 21.05 -1.43
C HIS A 17 -0.12 22.43 -0.91
N SER A 18 -1.06 23.38 -0.83
CA SER A 18 -0.77 24.71 -0.26
C SER A 18 -0.62 24.68 1.26
N LEU A 19 -1.29 23.73 1.93
CA LEU A 19 -1.29 23.63 3.41
C LEU A 19 -0.19 22.72 3.93
N TYR A 20 0.17 21.68 3.16
CA TYR A 20 1.10 20.64 3.60
C TYR A 20 2.21 20.43 2.59
N ASP A 21 3.43 20.24 3.08
CA ASP A 21 4.53 19.75 2.24
C ASP A 21 4.28 18.29 1.89
N PRO A 22 4.21 17.92 0.59
CA PRO A 22 4.03 16.53 0.19
C PRO A 22 5.10 15.59 0.71
N ARG A 23 6.33 16.07 0.89
CA ARG A 23 7.43 15.28 1.45
C ARG A 23 7.18 14.92 2.90
N GLU A 24 6.74 15.88 3.71
CA GLU A 24 6.42 15.66 5.13
C GLU A 24 5.24 14.72 5.28
N THR A 25 4.18 14.91 4.49
CA THR A 25 3.00 14.04 4.51
C THR A 25 3.37 12.61 4.16
N THR A 26 4.18 12.41 3.10
CA THR A 26 4.64 11.09 2.67
C THR A 26 5.55 10.45 3.71
N LEU A 27 6.42 11.24 4.34
CA LEU A 27 7.32 10.75 5.39
C LEU A 27 6.54 10.27 6.62
N ALA A 28 5.54 11.04 7.06
CA ALA A 28 4.69 10.67 8.19
C ALA A 28 3.92 9.37 7.89
N ALA A 29 3.35 9.24 6.70
CA ALA A 29 2.66 8.03 6.28
C ALA A 29 3.61 6.82 6.25
N ARG A 30 4.83 7.00 5.76
CA ARG A 30 5.85 5.96 5.72
C ARG A 30 6.25 5.54 7.14
N ARG A 31 6.45 6.48 8.05
CA ARG A 31 6.76 6.18 9.45
C ARG A 31 5.65 5.39 10.11
N SER A 32 4.40 5.80 9.95
CA SER A 32 3.25 5.08 10.49
C SER A 32 3.16 3.65 9.98
N PHE A 33 3.43 3.46 8.69
CA PHE A 33 3.46 2.15 8.06
C PHE A 33 4.56 1.25 8.65
N LEU A 34 5.76 1.78 8.84
CA LEU A 34 6.87 1.04 9.42
C LEU A 34 6.66 0.74 10.90
N ASP A 35 6.14 1.71 11.66
CA ASP A 35 5.83 1.56 13.09
C ASP A 35 4.83 0.44 13.35
N ARG A 36 3.93 0.20 12.43
CA ARG A 36 2.98 -0.91 12.49
C ARG A 36 3.67 -2.26 12.65
N PHE A 37 4.75 -2.49 11.91
CA PHE A 37 5.50 -3.74 12.00
C PHE A 37 6.29 -3.86 13.29
N GLU A 38 6.82 -2.77 13.81
CA GLU A 38 7.48 -2.76 15.11
C GLU A 38 6.51 -3.08 16.25
N LYS A 39 5.31 -2.53 16.22
CA LYS A 39 4.25 -2.83 17.19
C LYS A 39 3.81 -4.29 17.10
N GLU A 40 3.72 -4.84 15.90
CA GLU A 40 3.37 -6.23 15.69
C GLU A 40 4.47 -7.16 16.22
N ALA A 41 5.74 -6.80 16.01
CA ALA A 41 6.89 -7.59 16.47
C ALA A 41 7.05 -7.56 17.99
N ASP A 42 6.76 -6.42 18.62
CA ASP A 42 7.01 -6.19 20.05
C ASP A 42 5.93 -5.29 20.66
N PRO A 43 4.69 -5.81 20.84
CA PRO A 43 3.58 -5.00 21.34
C PRO A 43 3.79 -4.46 22.76
N ASN A 44 4.58 -5.14 23.58
CA ASN A 44 4.83 -4.78 24.97
C ASN A 44 6.16 -4.06 25.20
N LEU A 45 6.90 -3.75 24.13
CA LEU A 45 8.20 -3.07 24.20
C LEU A 45 9.21 -3.78 25.13
N THR A 46 9.22 -5.11 25.07
CA THR A 46 10.09 -5.96 25.93
C THR A 46 11.40 -6.33 25.27
N LEU A 47 11.49 -6.18 23.94
CA LEU A 47 12.67 -6.53 23.18
C LEU A 47 13.66 -5.37 23.10
N ASP A 48 14.93 -5.71 22.94
CA ASP A 48 15.96 -4.75 22.58
C ASP A 48 15.60 -4.06 21.26
N PRO A 49 15.85 -2.73 21.09
CA PRO A 49 15.51 -2.02 19.85
C PRO A 49 16.08 -2.65 18.59
N ALA A 50 17.29 -3.18 18.61
CA ALA A 50 17.90 -3.85 17.46
C ALA A 50 17.16 -5.12 17.10
N GLU A 51 16.76 -5.92 18.08
CA GLU A 51 16.01 -7.16 17.86
C GLU A 51 14.59 -6.87 17.37
N ARG A 52 13.94 -5.83 17.91
CA ARG A 52 12.64 -5.36 17.43
C ARG A 52 12.71 -4.97 15.96
N ALA A 53 13.71 -4.19 15.57
CA ALA A 53 13.91 -3.75 14.20
C ALA A 53 14.14 -4.95 13.26
N ARG A 54 14.90 -5.94 13.70
CA ARG A 54 15.16 -7.16 12.93
C ARG A 54 13.87 -7.93 12.68
N ARG A 55 13.06 -8.16 13.70
CA ARG A 55 11.78 -8.87 13.59
C ARG A 55 10.79 -8.09 12.75
N ALA A 56 10.70 -6.77 12.93
CA ALA A 56 9.85 -5.90 12.13
C ALA A 56 10.22 -5.94 10.65
N SER A 57 11.51 -6.00 10.33
CA SER A 57 12.00 -6.13 8.95
C SER A 57 11.51 -7.43 8.29
N HIS A 58 11.54 -8.54 9.02
CA HIS A 58 11.02 -9.81 8.49
C HIS A 58 9.50 -9.79 8.30
N LEU A 59 8.76 -9.20 9.23
CA LEU A 59 7.30 -9.04 9.10
C LEU A 59 6.95 -8.18 7.88
N ARG A 60 7.69 -7.11 7.65
CA ARG A 60 7.52 -6.25 6.48
C ARG A 60 7.77 -7.01 5.18
N ARG A 61 8.83 -7.80 5.11
CA ARG A 61 9.13 -8.65 3.95
C ARG A 61 8.02 -9.66 3.70
N ALA A 62 7.53 -10.31 4.74
CA ALA A 62 6.42 -11.25 4.65
C ALA A 62 5.15 -10.56 4.11
N TYR A 63 4.87 -9.35 4.57
CA TYR A 63 3.76 -8.54 4.09
C TYR A 63 3.84 -8.29 2.58
N PHE A 64 4.99 -7.83 2.09
CA PHE A 64 5.18 -7.56 0.66
C PHE A 64 5.16 -8.83 -0.18
N LEU A 65 5.68 -9.94 0.32
CA LEU A 65 5.60 -11.22 -0.37
C LEU A 65 4.15 -11.69 -0.51
N ARG A 66 3.34 -11.56 0.54
CA ARG A 66 1.90 -11.87 0.46
C ARG A 66 1.18 -10.99 -0.56
N LEU A 67 1.49 -9.70 -0.60
CA LEU A 67 0.93 -8.79 -1.61
C LEU A 67 1.31 -9.22 -3.02
N SER A 68 2.56 -9.60 -3.24
CA SER A 68 3.04 -10.06 -4.53
C SER A 68 2.32 -11.33 -4.99
N LEU A 69 2.15 -12.29 -4.08
CA LEU A 69 1.39 -13.51 -4.35
C LEU A 69 -0.06 -13.20 -4.70
N ARG A 70 -0.70 -12.36 -3.91
CA ARG A 70 -2.09 -11.96 -4.14
C ARG A 70 -2.26 -11.25 -5.48
N SER A 71 -1.35 -10.36 -5.83
CA SER A 71 -1.35 -9.67 -7.11
C SER A 71 -1.19 -10.65 -8.28
N ALA A 72 -0.29 -11.61 -8.14
CA ALA A 72 -0.10 -12.65 -9.16
C ALA A 72 -1.35 -13.52 -9.33
N GLU A 73 -2.01 -13.90 -8.23
CA GLU A 73 -3.25 -14.66 -8.26
C GLU A 73 -4.37 -13.89 -8.97
N VAL A 74 -4.54 -12.62 -8.65
CA VAL A 74 -5.55 -11.76 -9.28
C VAL A 74 -5.29 -11.65 -10.79
N ARG A 75 -4.03 -11.43 -11.21
CA ARG A 75 -3.68 -11.38 -12.62
C ARG A 75 -3.96 -12.69 -13.32
N ARG A 76 -3.66 -13.81 -12.68
CA ARG A 76 -3.92 -15.15 -13.21
C ARG A 76 -5.41 -15.42 -13.39
N GLN A 77 -6.21 -15.07 -12.40
CA GLN A 77 -7.66 -15.16 -12.46
C GLN A 77 -8.25 -14.32 -13.59
N ARG A 78 -7.76 -13.09 -13.76
CA ARG A 78 -8.18 -12.19 -14.85
C ARG A 78 -7.81 -12.76 -16.22
N ALA A 79 -6.62 -13.29 -16.36
CA ALA A 79 -6.17 -13.94 -17.61
C ALA A 79 -7.02 -15.15 -17.94
N ASN A 80 -7.32 -16.00 -16.95
CA ASN A 80 -8.18 -17.18 -17.13
C ASN A 80 -9.61 -16.77 -17.51
N ARG A 81 -10.15 -15.72 -16.89
CA ARG A 81 -11.48 -15.21 -17.21
C ARG A 81 -11.55 -14.68 -18.63
N ARG A 82 -10.55 -13.94 -19.10
CA ARG A 82 -10.45 -13.46 -20.47
C ARG A 82 -10.39 -14.63 -21.46
N GLN A 83 -9.61 -15.65 -21.15
CA GLN A 83 -9.46 -16.83 -21.98
C GLN A 83 -10.78 -17.61 -22.10
N ARG A 84 -11.52 -17.75 -21.01
CA ARG A 84 -12.86 -18.36 -21.01
C ARG A 84 -13.86 -17.57 -21.86
N GLN A 85 -13.86 -16.23 -21.75
CA GLN A 85 -14.73 -15.36 -22.54
C GLN A 85 -14.41 -15.44 -24.02
N ASN A 86 -13.12 -15.45 -24.39
CA ASN A 86 -12.69 -15.53 -25.78
C ASN A 86 -12.85 -16.92 -26.38
N GLY A 87 -12.73 -17.98 -25.57
CA GLY A 87 -12.90 -19.35 -26.02
C GLY A 87 -14.35 -19.84 -26.05
N GLY A 88 -15.24 -19.22 -25.27
CA GLY A 88 -16.62 -19.62 -25.11
C GLY A 88 -17.55 -19.28 -26.29
N GLY A 89 -17.09 -18.51 -27.28
CA GLY A 89 -17.85 -18.09 -28.43
C GLY A 89 -17.73 -19.04 -29.66
N GLN A 90 -17.02 -20.13 -29.52
CA GLN A 90 -16.84 -21.10 -30.62
C GLN A 90 -17.78 -22.26 -30.51
#